data_2854ee3ed9499c33e9c92ede2172256f
#
_entry.id   2854ee3ed9499c33e9c92ede2172256f
#
_cell.length_a   1.000
_cell.length_b   1.000
_cell.length_c   1.000
_cell.angle_alpha   90.00
_cell.angle_beta   90.00
_cell.angle_gamma   90.00
#
_symmetry.space_group_name_H-M   'P 1'
#
loop_
_entity.id
_entity.type
_entity.pdbx_description
1 polymer ?
#
loop_
_entity_poly.entity_id
_entity_poly.type
_entity_poly.pdbx_seq_one_letter_code
_entity_poly.pdbx_strand_id
1 'polypeptide(L)'
;MEYIAYLHKDKNSDYGVSFPDFPGCITVGSSLEEARRMAVEALSLHIAGMQEDGEPIPQPSTLDDLRGDPAMKDAVAFLVEAKEPEKTVRINITARESEIAEIDSRARAARLTRSAYMVRRALQTKITEVMEFEPGVRRRAVGEPTPQAARRHRK
;
A
#
# COMPACT_ATOMS: atom_id res chain seq x y z
N MET A 1 -8.02 -5.70 -7.89
CA MET A 1 -9.27 -6.50 -8.00
C MET A 1 -10.38 -5.55 -8.41
N GLU A 2 -11.26 -5.95 -9.36
CA GLU A 2 -12.33 -5.06 -9.87
C GLU A 2 -13.69 -5.53 -9.37
N TYR A 3 -14.52 -4.60 -8.96
CA TYR A 3 -15.88 -4.84 -8.46
C TYR A 3 -16.90 -4.05 -9.27
N ILE A 4 -18.10 -4.57 -9.36
CA ILE A 4 -19.22 -3.86 -10.00
C ILE A 4 -19.75 -2.83 -9.02
N ALA A 5 -19.93 -1.61 -9.51
CA ALA A 5 -20.61 -0.53 -8.80
C ALA A 5 -21.83 -0.07 -9.58
N TYR A 6 -22.84 0.40 -8.87
CA TYR A 6 -24.07 0.97 -9.41
C TYR A 6 -24.02 2.48 -9.31
N LEU A 7 -24.17 3.14 -10.44
CA LEU A 7 -24.30 4.60 -10.52
C LEU A 7 -25.79 4.96 -10.64
N HIS A 8 -26.27 5.73 -9.71
CA HIS A 8 -27.63 6.26 -9.66
C HIS A 8 -27.63 7.76 -9.92
N LYS A 9 -28.62 8.24 -10.68
CA LYS A 9 -28.73 9.66 -10.99
C LYS A 9 -30.20 10.05 -11.19
N ASP A 10 -30.71 10.83 -10.27
CA ASP A 10 -32.00 11.47 -10.41
C ASP A 10 -31.88 12.87 -11.02
N LYS A 11 -33.00 13.44 -11.55
CA LYS A 11 -32.95 14.71 -12.30
C LYS A 11 -32.27 15.87 -11.57
N ASN A 12 -32.40 15.93 -10.24
CA ASN A 12 -31.91 17.04 -9.41
C ASN A 12 -31.03 16.59 -8.25
N SER A 13 -30.42 15.37 -8.35
CA SER A 13 -29.52 14.84 -7.33
C SER A 13 -28.06 14.87 -7.82
N ASP A 14 -27.15 14.63 -6.92
CA ASP A 14 -25.79 14.25 -7.25
C ASP A 14 -25.74 12.82 -7.80
N TYR A 15 -24.58 12.39 -8.27
CA TYR A 15 -24.32 11.02 -8.73
C TYR A 15 -24.02 10.13 -7.52
N GLY A 16 -24.95 9.25 -7.16
CA GLY A 16 -24.77 8.26 -6.11
C GLY A 16 -24.08 7.01 -6.64
N VAL A 17 -23.16 6.44 -5.88
CA VAL A 17 -22.52 5.17 -6.20
C VAL A 17 -22.67 4.22 -5.02
N SER A 18 -23.04 2.97 -5.30
CA SER A 18 -23.14 1.89 -4.32
C SER A 18 -22.48 0.62 -4.86
N PHE A 19 -22.07 -0.25 -3.95
CA PHE A 19 -21.39 -1.51 -4.26
C PHE A 19 -22.23 -2.68 -3.76
N PRO A 20 -22.74 -3.55 -4.65
CA PRO A 20 -23.54 -4.70 -4.23
C PRO A 20 -22.76 -5.68 -3.36
N ASP A 21 -21.47 -5.88 -3.63
CA ASP A 21 -20.59 -6.78 -2.88
C ASP A 21 -20.18 -6.23 -1.49
N PHE A 22 -20.41 -4.92 -1.26
CA PHE A 22 -20.04 -4.24 -0.01
C PHE A 22 -21.22 -3.44 0.54
N PRO A 23 -22.16 -4.10 1.25
CA PRO A 23 -23.31 -3.42 1.84
C PRO A 23 -22.85 -2.26 2.76
N GLY A 24 -23.39 -1.07 2.52
CA GLY A 24 -23.00 0.13 3.26
C GLY A 24 -21.84 0.93 2.66
N CYS A 25 -21.12 0.40 1.68
CA CYS A 25 -20.13 1.16 0.91
C CYS A 25 -20.86 2.01 -0.15
N ILE A 26 -21.10 3.28 0.19
CA ILE A 26 -21.77 4.25 -0.69
C ILE A 26 -20.95 5.53 -0.78
N THR A 27 -21.04 6.22 -1.91
CA THR A 27 -20.43 7.53 -2.09
C THR A 27 -21.24 8.38 -3.07
N VAL A 28 -20.91 9.67 -3.16
CA VAL A 28 -21.57 10.62 -4.06
C VAL A 28 -20.52 11.52 -4.73
N GLY A 29 -20.88 12.05 -5.90
CA GLY A 29 -20.09 13.06 -6.59
C GLY A 29 -20.99 14.03 -7.34
N SER A 30 -20.60 15.29 -7.42
CA SER A 30 -21.33 16.35 -8.14
C SER A 30 -21.27 16.20 -9.67
N SER A 31 -20.29 15.43 -10.15
CA SER A 31 -20.11 15.07 -11.55
C SER A 31 -19.81 13.58 -11.71
N LEU A 32 -19.99 13.05 -12.90
CA LEU A 32 -19.67 11.65 -13.21
C LEU A 32 -18.18 11.32 -12.96
N GLU A 33 -17.29 12.24 -13.31
CA GLU A 33 -15.86 12.08 -13.09
C GLU A 33 -15.54 12.04 -11.59
N GLU A 34 -16.14 12.94 -10.81
CA GLU A 34 -15.97 12.96 -9.37
C GLU A 34 -16.55 11.69 -8.73
N ALA A 35 -17.76 11.26 -9.10
CA ALA A 35 -18.38 10.04 -8.61
C ALA A 35 -17.48 8.80 -8.85
N ARG A 36 -16.88 8.68 -10.04
CA ARG A 36 -15.93 7.60 -10.33
C ARG A 36 -14.69 7.66 -9.45
N ARG A 37 -14.10 8.84 -9.24
CA ARG A 37 -12.94 9.01 -8.36
C ARG A 37 -13.28 8.65 -6.92
N MET A 38 -14.41 9.17 -6.42
CA MET A 38 -14.90 8.89 -5.08
C MET A 38 -15.25 7.42 -4.87
N ALA A 39 -15.74 6.73 -5.93
CA ALA A 39 -16.02 5.30 -5.87
C ALA A 39 -14.74 4.48 -5.62
N VAL A 40 -13.63 4.79 -6.30
CA VAL A 40 -12.34 4.13 -6.08
C VAL A 40 -11.83 4.38 -4.65
N GLU A 41 -11.97 5.60 -4.15
CA GLU A 41 -11.52 5.98 -2.81
C GLU A 41 -12.37 5.28 -1.73
N ALA A 42 -13.70 5.33 -1.85
CA ALA A 42 -14.62 4.72 -0.90
C ALA A 42 -14.45 3.19 -0.82
N LEU A 43 -14.33 2.52 -1.98
CA LEU A 43 -14.11 1.08 -2.02
C LEU A 43 -12.77 0.70 -1.39
N SER A 44 -11.71 1.44 -1.73
CA SER A 44 -10.36 1.17 -1.19
C SER A 44 -10.31 1.35 0.32
N LEU A 45 -10.98 2.38 0.85
CA LEU A 45 -11.07 2.64 2.28
C LEU A 45 -11.90 1.57 3.01
N HIS A 46 -13.02 1.15 2.40
CA HIS A 46 -13.88 0.11 2.96
C HIS A 46 -13.15 -1.23 3.07
N ILE A 47 -12.46 -1.64 2.01
CA ILE A 47 -11.63 -2.86 1.99
C ILE A 47 -10.49 -2.78 3.02
N ALA A 48 -9.84 -1.62 3.16
CA ALA A 48 -8.80 -1.42 4.18
C ALA A 48 -9.36 -1.61 5.60
N GLY A 49 -10.54 -1.07 5.90
CA GLY A 49 -11.22 -1.26 7.18
C GLY A 49 -11.54 -2.73 7.45
N MET A 50 -12.13 -3.44 6.48
CA MET A 50 -12.39 -4.88 6.60
C MET A 50 -11.11 -5.69 6.86
N GLN A 51 -10.00 -5.34 6.21
CA GLN A 51 -8.70 -6.00 6.44
C GLN A 51 -8.16 -5.74 7.85
N GLU A 52 -8.30 -4.53 8.38
CA GLU A 52 -7.90 -4.17 9.74
C GLU A 52 -8.72 -4.93 10.77
N ASP A 53 -10.01 -5.11 10.52
CA ASP A 53 -10.95 -5.83 11.39
C ASP A 53 -10.85 -7.37 11.21
N GLY A 54 -10.08 -7.84 10.24
CA GLY A 54 -9.93 -9.28 9.95
C GLY A 54 -11.17 -9.89 9.28
N GLU A 55 -12.00 -9.07 8.66
CA GLU A 55 -13.18 -9.51 7.93
C GLU A 55 -12.80 -10.06 6.55
N PRO A 56 -13.52 -11.10 6.06
CA PRO A 56 -13.25 -11.66 4.76
C PRO A 56 -13.69 -10.69 3.65
N ILE A 57 -12.78 -10.42 2.70
CA ILE A 57 -13.12 -9.64 1.52
C ILE A 57 -13.95 -10.50 0.55
N PRO A 58 -15.14 -10.05 0.13
CA PRO A 58 -15.97 -10.81 -0.80
C PRO A 58 -15.28 -10.96 -2.17
N GLN A 59 -15.59 -12.06 -2.84
CA GLN A 59 -15.21 -12.21 -4.24
C GLN A 59 -16.10 -11.31 -5.12
N PRO A 60 -15.56 -10.73 -6.20
CA PRO A 60 -16.37 -9.92 -7.10
C PRO A 60 -17.51 -10.73 -7.71
N SER A 61 -18.72 -10.21 -7.60
CA SER A 61 -19.90 -10.77 -8.29
C SER A 61 -19.81 -10.52 -9.80
N THR A 62 -20.39 -11.43 -10.57
CA THR A 62 -20.56 -11.24 -12.00
C THR A 62 -21.87 -10.49 -12.30
N LEU A 63 -22.00 -9.96 -13.51
CA LEU A 63 -23.28 -9.36 -13.93
C LEU A 63 -24.45 -10.34 -13.90
N ASP A 64 -24.17 -11.63 -14.09
CA ASP A 64 -25.20 -12.67 -14.04
C ASP A 64 -25.70 -12.92 -12.62
N ASP A 65 -24.80 -12.85 -11.62
CA ASP A 65 -25.14 -12.96 -10.19
C ASP A 65 -26.03 -11.79 -9.73
N LEU A 66 -25.84 -10.63 -10.33
CA LEU A 66 -26.55 -9.40 -9.99
C LEU A 66 -27.85 -9.19 -10.79
N ARG A 67 -28.17 -10.12 -11.71
CA ARG A 67 -29.45 -10.08 -12.42
C ARG A 67 -30.61 -10.26 -11.45
N GLY A 68 -31.47 -9.25 -11.41
CA GLY A 68 -32.62 -9.25 -10.50
C GLY A 68 -32.39 -8.51 -9.19
N ASP A 69 -31.20 -7.99 -8.97
CA ASP A 69 -30.97 -7.04 -7.88
C ASP A 69 -31.81 -5.79 -8.08
N PRO A 70 -32.75 -5.48 -7.13
CA PRO A 70 -33.58 -4.28 -7.22
C PRO A 70 -32.76 -2.99 -7.32
N ALA A 71 -31.56 -2.94 -6.74
CA ALA A 71 -30.69 -1.78 -6.80
C ALA A 71 -30.09 -1.53 -8.19
N MET A 72 -30.07 -2.55 -9.04
CA MET A 72 -29.63 -2.43 -10.44
C MET A 72 -30.67 -1.73 -11.32
N LYS A 73 -31.94 -1.72 -10.88
CA LYS A 73 -33.02 -1.05 -11.61
C LYS A 73 -32.75 0.46 -11.61
N ASP A 74 -32.76 1.05 -12.77
CA ASP A 74 -32.50 2.49 -12.97
C ASP A 74 -31.06 2.93 -12.64
N ALA A 75 -30.11 1.98 -12.49
CA ALA A 75 -28.70 2.23 -12.30
C ALA A 75 -27.87 1.90 -13.54
N VAL A 76 -26.69 2.52 -13.65
CA VAL A 76 -25.66 2.14 -14.62
C VAL A 76 -24.56 1.38 -13.92
N ALA A 77 -24.39 0.12 -14.29
CA ALA A 77 -23.28 -0.69 -13.77
C ALA A 77 -21.95 -0.29 -14.42
N PHE A 78 -20.89 -0.18 -13.63
CA PHE A 78 -19.52 0.05 -14.09
C PHE A 78 -18.52 -0.64 -13.19
N LEU A 79 -17.31 -0.87 -13.71
CA LEU A 79 -16.24 -1.51 -12.94
C LEU A 79 -15.41 -0.48 -12.19
N VAL A 80 -15.11 -0.79 -10.94
CA VAL A 80 -14.25 -0.01 -10.05
C VAL A 80 -13.11 -0.88 -9.58
N GLU A 81 -11.88 -0.46 -9.85
CA GLU A 81 -10.69 -1.12 -9.37
C GLU A 81 -10.43 -0.72 -7.90
N ALA A 82 -10.48 -1.70 -6.99
CA ALA A 82 -10.04 -1.51 -5.63
C ALA A 82 -8.51 -1.39 -5.62
N LYS A 83 -8.01 -0.24 -5.17
CA LYS A 83 -6.59 -0.08 -4.89
C LYS A 83 -6.29 -0.74 -3.55
N GLU A 84 -5.44 -1.75 -3.57
CA GLU A 84 -4.92 -2.28 -2.30
C GLU A 84 -4.18 -1.15 -1.57
N PRO A 85 -4.43 -0.96 -0.27
CA PRO A 85 -3.67 0.02 0.49
C PRO A 85 -2.18 -0.37 0.44
N GLU A 86 -1.35 0.56 0.01
CA GLU A 86 0.10 0.35 0.01
C GLU A 86 0.57 0.11 1.45
N LYS A 87 1.00 -1.13 1.73
CA LYS A 87 1.53 -1.49 3.04
C LYS A 87 2.82 -0.73 3.30
N THR A 88 2.83 0.10 4.33
CA THR A 88 4.07 0.73 4.78
C THR A 88 4.95 -0.32 5.46
N VAL A 89 6.13 -0.54 4.91
CA VAL A 89 7.13 -1.45 5.48
C VAL A 89 8.17 -0.64 6.24
N ARG A 90 8.43 -1.00 7.50
CA ARG A 90 9.53 -0.43 8.27
C ARG A 90 10.82 -1.16 7.90
N ILE A 91 11.81 -0.41 7.40
CA ILE A 91 13.15 -0.91 7.12
C ILE A 91 14.16 -0.26 8.06
N ASN A 92 15.11 -1.06 8.58
CA ASN A 92 16.22 -0.56 9.39
C ASN A 92 17.48 -0.54 8.51
N ILE A 93 18.15 0.60 8.49
CA ILE A 93 19.42 0.77 7.80
C ILE A 93 20.49 1.18 8.81
N THR A 94 21.73 0.71 8.58
CA THR A 94 22.89 1.13 9.34
C THR A 94 23.68 2.14 8.52
N ALA A 95 23.96 3.30 9.10
CA ALA A 95 24.74 4.35 8.47
C ALA A 95 25.67 5.00 9.50
N ARG A 96 26.71 5.68 9.05
CA ARG A 96 27.61 6.44 9.90
C ARG A 96 26.90 7.70 10.39
N GLU A 97 27.29 8.19 11.57
CA GLU A 97 26.71 9.39 12.14
C GLU A 97 26.86 10.60 11.22
N SER A 98 28.02 10.75 10.55
CA SER A 98 28.26 11.81 9.57
C SER A 98 27.32 11.72 8.35
N GLU A 99 27.01 10.51 7.89
CA GLU A 99 26.10 10.28 6.76
C GLU A 99 24.66 10.65 7.15
N ILE A 100 24.26 10.30 8.39
CA ILE A 100 22.93 10.68 8.91
C ILE A 100 22.82 12.19 9.04
N ALA A 101 23.85 12.88 9.55
CA ALA A 101 23.85 14.34 9.67
C ALA A 101 23.72 15.02 8.30
N GLU A 102 24.38 14.51 7.28
CA GLU A 102 24.28 15.02 5.91
C GLU A 102 22.89 14.77 5.31
N ILE A 103 22.33 13.56 5.49
CA ILE A 103 20.97 13.24 5.05
C ILE A 103 19.94 14.17 5.71
N ASP A 104 20.07 14.41 7.02
CA ASP A 104 19.18 15.32 7.76
C ASP A 104 19.26 16.76 7.28
N SER A 105 20.46 17.23 6.96
CA SER A 105 20.65 18.57 6.40
C SER A 105 19.95 18.70 5.05
N ARG A 106 20.12 17.74 4.16
CA ARG A 106 19.49 17.71 2.84
C ARG A 106 17.98 17.55 2.91
N ALA A 107 17.48 16.70 3.83
CA ALA A 107 16.05 16.51 4.05
C ALA A 107 15.39 17.81 4.51
N ARG A 108 15.99 18.53 5.46
CA ARG A 108 15.52 19.86 5.91
C ARG A 108 15.49 20.88 4.77
N ALA A 109 16.55 20.94 3.97
CA ALA A 109 16.60 21.82 2.80
C ALA A 109 15.47 21.52 1.78
N ALA A 110 15.11 20.25 1.64
CA ALA A 110 14.00 19.79 0.78
C ALA A 110 12.61 19.86 1.45
N ARG A 111 12.51 20.29 2.71
CA ARG A 111 11.29 20.29 3.53
C ARG A 111 10.65 18.90 3.66
N LEU A 112 11.46 17.87 3.77
CA LEU A 112 11.05 16.48 3.91
C LEU A 112 11.52 15.89 5.23
N THR A 113 10.85 14.83 5.69
CA THR A 113 11.39 13.98 6.75
C THR A 113 12.59 13.17 6.22
N ARG A 114 13.46 12.69 7.11
CA ARG A 114 14.58 11.82 6.74
C ARG A 114 14.13 10.64 5.88
N SER A 115 13.10 9.91 6.32
CA SER A 115 12.57 8.74 5.62
C SER A 115 12.04 9.10 4.23
N ALA A 116 11.22 10.14 4.13
CA ALA A 116 10.68 10.59 2.84
C ALA A 116 11.79 11.04 1.88
N TYR A 117 12.82 11.73 2.38
CA TYR A 117 13.95 12.15 1.58
C TYR A 117 14.74 10.95 1.03
N MET A 118 15.03 9.97 1.90
CA MET A 118 15.78 8.76 1.52
C MET A 118 15.04 7.94 0.46
N VAL A 119 13.74 7.65 0.69
CA VAL A 119 12.90 6.92 -0.27
C VAL A 119 12.84 7.64 -1.61
N ARG A 120 12.57 8.96 -1.58
CA ARG A 120 12.50 9.76 -2.81
C ARG A 120 13.82 9.75 -3.59
N ARG A 121 14.95 9.84 -2.90
CA ARG A 121 16.27 9.80 -3.53
C ARG A 121 16.59 8.43 -4.11
N ALA A 122 16.31 7.36 -3.38
CA ALA A 122 16.50 6.00 -3.86
C ALA A 122 15.71 5.71 -5.15
N LEU A 123 14.46 6.18 -5.23
CA LEU A 123 13.61 6.01 -6.42
C LEU A 123 14.01 6.91 -7.60
N GLN A 124 14.63 8.06 -7.35
CA GLN A 124 15.08 9.00 -8.39
C GLN A 124 16.46 8.66 -8.98
N THR A 125 17.29 7.94 -8.23
CA THR A 125 18.63 7.56 -8.69
C THR A 125 18.54 6.35 -9.61
N LYS A 126 18.78 6.53 -10.92
CA LYS A 126 19.10 5.41 -11.80
C LYS A 126 20.48 4.92 -11.37
N ILE A 127 20.53 3.76 -10.75
CA ILE A 127 21.80 3.09 -10.40
C ILE A 127 22.40 2.64 -11.73
N THR A 128 23.34 3.42 -12.25
CA THR A 128 24.08 3.10 -13.48
C THR A 128 25.29 2.20 -13.15
N GLU A 129 25.64 2.06 -11.89
CA GLU A 129 26.66 1.12 -11.41
C GLU A 129 25.99 0.08 -10.53
N VAL A 130 25.75 -1.08 -11.08
CA VAL A 130 25.52 -2.29 -10.31
C VAL A 130 26.86 -2.61 -9.63
N MET A 131 27.00 -2.20 -8.36
CA MET A 131 27.99 -2.86 -7.52
C MET A 131 27.55 -4.33 -7.44
N GLU A 132 28.30 -5.21 -8.08
CA GLU A 132 28.09 -6.65 -7.98
C GLU A 132 28.06 -7.02 -6.51
N PHE A 133 26.86 -7.34 -6.04
CA PHE A 133 26.66 -7.93 -4.72
C PHE A 133 27.18 -9.36 -4.82
N GLU A 134 28.41 -9.59 -4.37
CA GLU A 134 28.92 -10.94 -4.18
C GLU A 134 28.15 -11.62 -3.05
N PRO A 135 27.29 -12.62 -3.34
CA PRO A 135 26.60 -13.37 -2.30
C PRO A 135 27.57 -14.38 -1.71
N GLY A 136 28.31 -14.02 -0.68
CA GLY A 136 29.27 -14.96 -0.07
C GLY A 136 30.04 -14.47 1.15
N VAL A 137 30.13 -13.20 1.41
CA VAL A 137 30.84 -12.72 2.59
C VAL A 137 29.90 -12.77 3.80
N ARG A 138 29.89 -13.90 4.52
CA ARG A 138 29.36 -13.96 5.87
C ARG A 138 30.15 -13.00 6.74
N ARG A 139 29.60 -11.83 7.01
CA ARG A 139 30.08 -10.98 8.09
C ARG A 139 29.87 -11.74 9.39
N ARG A 140 30.96 -12.12 10.07
CA ARG A 140 30.90 -12.63 11.42
C ARG A 140 30.09 -11.68 12.28
N ALA A 141 29.07 -12.23 12.92
CA ALA A 141 28.36 -11.51 13.97
C ALA A 141 29.39 -11.12 15.05
N VAL A 142 29.41 -9.84 15.41
CA VAL A 142 30.17 -9.34 16.55
C VAL A 142 29.52 -9.97 17.78
N GLY A 143 30.17 -11.00 18.35
CA GLY A 143 29.69 -11.66 19.57
C GLY A 143 30.02 -13.14 19.74
N GLU A 144 30.68 -13.80 18.79
CA GLU A 144 31.15 -15.16 19.05
C GLU A 144 32.43 -15.14 19.90
N PRO A 145 32.43 -15.77 21.10
CA PRO A 145 33.63 -15.88 21.91
C PRO A 145 34.67 -16.77 21.20
N THR A 146 35.89 -16.27 21.11
CA THR A 146 37.07 -17.02 20.66
C THR A 146 37.18 -18.30 21.46
N PRO A 147 37.42 -19.47 20.82
CA PRO A 147 37.78 -20.67 21.56
C PRO A 147 39.16 -20.51 22.14
N GLN A 148 39.22 -20.21 23.44
CA GLN A 148 40.47 -20.26 24.17
C GLN A 148 40.96 -21.71 24.26
N ALA A 149 42.18 -21.87 23.79
CA ALA A 149 42.96 -23.05 23.78
C ALA A 149 42.88 -23.92 25.04
N ALA A 150 42.35 -25.12 24.88
CA ALA A 150 42.65 -26.22 25.76
C ALA A 150 44.10 -26.67 25.54
N ARG A 151 45.01 -26.14 26.33
CA ARG A 151 46.37 -26.72 26.45
C ARG A 151 46.69 -26.97 27.91
N ARG A 152 46.86 -28.28 28.16
CA ARG A 152 47.73 -28.92 29.13
C ARG A 152 47.38 -28.86 30.61
N HIS A 153 46.99 -30.01 31.13
CA HIS A 153 47.91 -30.65 32.10
C HIS A 153 47.64 -32.16 32.13
N ARG A 154 48.61 -32.89 31.56
CA ARG A 154 48.94 -34.26 31.95
C ARG A 154 50.01 -34.16 33.04
N LYS A 155 49.73 -34.60 34.23
CA LYS A 155 50.62 -35.45 35.05
C LYS A 155 49.74 -36.08 36.11
#